data_aa7ba10a1bf278545db87a55fd3fe40a
#
_entry.id   aa7ba10a1bf278545db87a55fd3fe40a
#
_cell.length_a   1.000
_cell.length_b   1.000
_cell.length_c   1.000
_cell.angle_alpha   90.00
_cell.angle_beta   90.00
_cell.angle_gamma   90.00
#
_symmetry.space_group_name_H-M   'P 1'
#
loop_
_entity.id
_entity.type
_entity.pdbx_description
1 polymer ?
#
loop_
_entity_poly.entity_id
_entity_poly.type
_entity_poly.pdbx_seq_one_letter_code
_entity_poly.pdbx_strand_id
1 'polypeptide(L)'
;MAAPHRPGLRISSGLTIPEAELSWRFSRSSGPGGQGVNTADSRVELLWDAAGSSALTPHQRERILDRLGGRLVNGVLTIAASEHRAQLRNRDAARERLASLVAEALRP
;
A
#
# COMPACT_ATOMS: atom_id res chain seq x y z
N MET A 1 26.89 -4.05 -3.64
CA MET A 1 26.44 -3.35 -3.32
C MET A 1 25.25 -3.46 -2.87
N ALA A 2 24.93 -2.91 -2.34
CA ALA A 2 23.83 -3.03 -1.75
C ALA A 2 22.71 -2.96 -2.57
N ALA A 3 21.82 -3.68 -2.33
CA ALA A 3 20.68 -3.60 -3.06
C ALA A 3 20.13 -2.32 -2.77
N PRO A 4 19.49 -1.81 -3.62
CA PRO A 4 18.92 -0.57 -3.43
C PRO A 4 17.84 -0.76 -2.52
N HIS A 5 17.74 -0.11 -1.51
CA HIS A 5 16.59 -0.29 -0.80
C HIS A 5 15.83 0.94 -0.90
N ARG A 6 14.55 0.83 -0.82
CA ARG A 6 13.71 1.95 -0.98
C ARG A 6 13.60 2.67 0.30
N PRO A 7 13.88 3.93 0.33
CA PRO A 7 13.80 4.68 1.56
C PRO A 7 12.39 4.88 1.99
N GLY A 8 11.45 4.56 1.15
CA GLY A 8 10.08 4.72 1.52
C GLY A 8 9.25 5.03 0.32
N LEU A 9 7.99 5.34 0.55
CA LEU A 9 7.08 5.67 -0.52
C LEU A 9 6.89 7.16 -0.55
N ARG A 10 7.35 7.80 -1.61
CA ARG A 10 7.22 9.23 -1.70
C ARG A 10 5.82 9.62 -2.07
N ILE A 11 5.20 10.46 -1.30
CA ILE A 11 3.86 10.93 -1.54
C ILE A 11 3.92 12.29 -2.23
N SER A 12 4.75 13.18 -1.70
CA SER A 12 4.90 14.49 -2.27
C SER A 12 6.26 14.98 -1.87
N SER A 13 6.62 16.18 -2.28
CA SER A 13 7.95 16.67 -1.98
C SER A 13 8.19 16.78 -0.48
N GLY A 14 7.16 16.91 0.28
CA GLY A 14 7.35 17.04 1.72
C GLY A 14 6.94 15.84 2.53
N LEU A 15 6.56 14.74 1.90
CA LEU A 15 6.09 13.62 2.67
C LEU A 15 6.50 12.30 2.06
N THR A 16 7.20 11.50 2.81
CA THR A 16 7.57 10.15 2.40
C THR A 16 7.17 9.22 3.53
N ILE A 17 6.45 8.16 3.20
CA ILE A 17 6.08 7.17 4.19
C ILE A 17 7.23 6.17 4.30
N PRO A 18 7.80 5.98 5.47
CA PRO A 18 8.94 5.07 5.60
C PRO A 18 8.55 3.66 5.20
N GLU A 19 9.46 2.97 4.58
CA GLU A 19 9.19 1.61 4.15
C GLU A 19 8.80 0.72 5.34
N ALA A 20 9.33 1.01 6.50
CA ALA A 20 9.03 0.21 7.68
C ALA A 20 7.56 0.31 8.09
N GLU A 21 6.85 1.30 7.63
CA GLU A 21 5.43 1.41 7.95
C GLU A 21 4.55 0.65 6.98
N LEU A 22 5.11 0.08 5.94
CA LEU A 22 4.33 -0.64 4.96
C LEU A 22 4.44 -2.14 5.24
N SER A 23 3.31 -2.82 5.17
CA SER A 23 3.28 -4.25 5.34
C SER A 23 2.63 -4.87 4.14
N TRP A 24 2.89 -6.12 3.90
CA TRP A 24 2.39 -6.78 2.71
C TRP A 24 1.73 -8.10 3.05
N ARG A 25 0.68 -8.43 2.33
CA ARG A 25 0.09 -9.76 2.41
C ARG A 25 0.00 -10.28 1.00
N PHE A 26 0.26 -11.56 0.82
CA PHE A 26 0.23 -12.18 -0.48
C PHE A 26 -0.80 -13.28 -0.45
N SER A 27 -1.72 -13.22 -1.39
CA SER A 27 -2.71 -14.24 -1.42
C SER A 27 -2.25 -15.36 -2.21
N ARG A 28 -2.53 -16.60 -1.79
CA ARG A 28 -2.19 -17.67 -2.52
C ARG A 28 -3.37 -18.26 -3.06
N SER A 29 -3.32 -18.81 -4.13
CA SER A 29 -4.46 -19.37 -4.68
C SER A 29 -4.59 -20.61 -4.05
N SER A 30 -5.47 -20.83 -3.39
CA SER A 30 -5.55 -21.99 -2.78
C SER A 30 -6.20 -23.03 -3.42
N GLY A 31 -6.46 -23.15 -4.39
CA GLY A 31 -7.18 -24.14 -4.94
C GLY A 31 -6.51 -25.35 -4.96
N PRO A 32 -6.95 -26.22 -4.48
CA PRO A 32 -6.31 -27.41 -4.50
C PRO A 32 -6.28 -27.90 -5.81
N GLY A 33 -6.95 -27.76 -6.51
CA GLY A 33 -6.95 -28.33 -7.63
C GLY A 33 -6.17 -27.89 -8.49
N GLY A 34 -5.71 -27.18 -8.35
CA GLY A 34 -4.97 -26.67 -9.09
C GLY A 34 -4.71 -26.80 -10.41
N GLN A 35 -5.15 -27.25 -11.01
CA GLN A 35 -4.79 -27.31 -12.21
C GLN A 35 -4.84 -26.13 -12.85
N GLY A 36 -4.15 -25.81 -13.46
CA GLY A 36 -4.20 -24.67 -14.15
C GLY A 36 -4.08 -23.59 -13.50
N VAL A 37 -3.89 -23.55 -12.60
CA VAL A 37 -3.92 -22.51 -12.00
C VAL A 37 -2.99 -21.73 -12.04
N ASN A 38 -2.29 -21.84 -12.17
CA ASN A 38 -1.37 -21.05 -12.27
C ASN A 38 -1.45 -19.85 -11.98
N THR A 39 -1.56 -19.31 -11.71
CA THR A 39 -1.56 -18.11 -11.65
C THR A 39 -1.71 -17.50 -10.60
N ALA A 40 -2.17 -17.56 -10.12
CA ALA A 40 -2.45 -16.83 -9.25
C ALA A 40 -1.78 -16.30 -8.19
N ASP A 41 -0.86 -16.47 -7.81
CA ASP A 41 -0.33 -15.94 -6.68
C ASP A 41 0.28 -14.62 -6.84
N SER A 42 -0.05 -13.86 -7.80
CA SER A 42 0.54 -12.55 -7.97
C SER A 42 -0.18 -11.45 -7.20
N ARG A 43 -1.35 -11.76 -6.66
CA ARG A 43 -2.09 -10.71 -5.97
C ARG A 43 -1.41 -10.28 -4.70
N VAL A 44 -1.36 -8.99 -4.47
CA VAL A 44 -0.74 -8.47 -3.26
C VAL A 44 -1.68 -7.51 -2.57
N GLU A 45 -1.51 -7.35 -1.29
CA GLU A 45 -2.19 -6.31 -0.54
C GLU A 45 -1.15 -5.54 0.22
N LEU A 46 -1.20 -4.24 0.10
CA LEU A 46 -0.29 -3.35 0.80
C LEU A 46 -1.07 -2.73 1.94
N LEU A 47 -0.54 -2.79 3.15
CA LEU A 47 -1.21 -2.26 4.31
C LEU A 47 -0.41 -1.14 4.93
N TRP A 48 -1.09 -0.10 5.33
CA TRP A 48 -0.42 1.04 5.96
C TRP A 48 -1.30 1.53 7.10
N ASP A 49 -0.73 1.59 8.30
CA ASP A 49 -1.45 2.07 9.47
C ASP A 49 -1.38 3.59 9.46
N ALA A 50 -2.35 4.22 8.83
CA ALA A 50 -2.35 5.66 8.71
C ALA A 50 -2.54 6.32 10.06
N ALA A 51 -3.38 5.75 10.89
CA ALA A 51 -3.66 6.36 12.18
C ALA A 51 -2.43 6.38 13.07
N GLY A 52 -1.58 5.37 12.94
CA GLY A 52 -0.38 5.29 13.77
C GLY A 52 0.89 5.75 13.10
N SER A 53 0.80 6.35 11.92
CA SER A 53 1.99 6.70 11.19
C SER A 53 2.76 7.83 11.84
N SER A 54 4.06 7.68 11.95
CA SER A 54 4.88 8.75 12.48
C SER A 54 5.32 9.69 11.38
N ALA A 55 4.98 9.41 10.14
CA ALA A 55 5.38 10.28 9.05
C ALA A 55 4.46 11.47 8.90
N LEU A 56 3.29 11.43 9.50
CA LEU A 56 2.29 12.48 9.30
C LEU A 56 2.32 13.49 10.43
N THR A 57 2.12 14.74 10.07
CA THR A 57 1.87 15.73 11.11
C THR A 57 0.46 15.48 11.63
N PRO A 58 0.12 16.00 12.79
CA PRO A 58 -1.25 15.84 13.29
C PRO A 58 -2.30 16.35 12.32
N HIS A 59 -2.03 17.45 11.63
CA HIS A 59 -2.97 17.99 10.68
C HIS A 59 -3.14 17.05 9.47
N GLN A 60 -2.06 16.48 9.00
CA GLN A 60 -2.13 15.54 7.89
C GLN A 60 -2.88 14.29 8.30
N ARG A 61 -2.63 13.81 9.51
CA ARG A 61 -3.33 12.61 9.97
C ARG A 61 -4.82 12.87 10.05
N GLU A 62 -5.19 14.02 10.58
CA GLU A 62 -6.58 14.32 10.69
C GLU A 62 -7.25 14.38 9.33
N ARG A 63 -6.58 14.97 8.37
CA ARG A 63 -7.12 15.06 7.06
C ARG A 63 -7.31 13.70 6.42
N ILE A 64 -6.33 12.83 6.58
CA ILE A 64 -6.41 11.49 6.02
C ILE A 64 -7.53 10.70 6.69
N LEU A 65 -7.64 10.79 8.02
CA LEU A 65 -8.68 10.06 8.70
C LEU A 65 -10.06 10.59 8.30
N ASP A 66 -10.14 11.87 8.03
CA ASP A 66 -11.40 12.43 7.61
C ASP A 66 -11.75 12.02 6.19
N ARG A 67 -10.83 12.14 5.28
CA ARG A 67 -11.15 11.92 3.89
C ARG A 67 -11.14 10.47 3.46
N LEU A 68 -10.35 9.65 4.12
CA LEU A 68 -10.27 8.26 3.77
C LEU A 68 -10.89 7.36 4.82
N GLY A 69 -11.58 7.96 5.80
CA GLY A 69 -12.09 7.17 6.90
C GLY A 69 -12.93 5.99 6.49
N GLY A 70 -13.72 6.14 5.43
CA GLY A 70 -14.55 5.04 5.00
C GLY A 70 -13.76 3.87 4.42
N ARG A 71 -12.49 4.07 4.13
CA ARG A 71 -11.66 3.01 3.59
C ARG A 71 -10.71 2.43 4.63
N LEU A 72 -10.70 3.00 5.83
CA LEU A 72 -9.79 2.53 6.85
C LEU A 72 -10.49 1.54 7.76
N VAL A 73 -9.76 0.51 8.16
CA VAL A 73 -10.26 -0.43 9.13
C VAL A 73 -9.32 -0.35 10.30
N ASN A 74 -9.79 0.13 11.41
CA ASN A 74 -8.97 0.34 12.60
C ASN A 74 -7.76 1.22 12.27
N GLY A 75 -7.96 2.19 11.40
CA GLY A 75 -6.88 3.11 11.05
C GLY A 75 -5.95 2.61 9.97
N VAL A 76 -6.18 1.41 9.45
CA VAL A 76 -5.28 0.81 8.47
C VAL A 76 -5.91 0.86 7.09
N LEU A 77 -5.13 1.30 6.13
CA LEU A 77 -5.56 1.37 4.75
C LEU A 77 -4.97 0.19 4.01
N THR A 78 -5.77 -0.53 3.25
CA THR A 78 -5.32 -1.69 2.51
C THR A 78 -5.53 -1.44 1.01
N ILE A 79 -4.50 -1.64 0.23
CA ILE A 79 -4.56 -1.46 -1.21
C ILE A 79 -4.26 -2.79 -1.86
N ALA A 80 -5.14 -3.28 -2.69
CA ALA A 80 -4.92 -4.55 -3.36
C ALA A 80 -4.55 -4.31 -4.81
N ALA A 81 -3.73 -5.16 -5.35
CA ALA A 81 -3.38 -5.10 -6.77
C ALA A 81 -3.18 -6.52 -7.28
N SER A 82 -3.83 -6.84 -8.38
CA SER A 82 -3.69 -8.16 -8.96
C SER A 82 -3.77 -8.12 -10.48
N GLU A 83 -3.63 -6.95 -11.07
CA GLU A 83 -3.83 -6.87 -12.50
C GLU A 83 -2.66 -7.36 -13.33
N HIS A 84 -1.51 -7.59 -12.73
CA HIS A 84 -0.36 -8.05 -13.48
C HIS A 84 -0.05 -9.49 -13.14
N ARG A 85 0.67 -10.16 -14.03
CA ARG A 85 1.00 -11.50 -13.73
C ARG A 85 2.15 -11.53 -12.81
N ALA A 86 3.08 -10.62 -12.85
CA ALA A 86 4.23 -10.63 -11.99
C ALA A 86 3.89 -9.98 -10.67
N GLN A 87 4.18 -10.68 -9.60
CA GLN A 87 3.91 -10.14 -8.28
C GLN A 87 4.62 -8.82 -8.06
N LEU A 88 5.84 -8.71 -8.55
CA LEU A 88 6.58 -7.49 -8.35
C LEU A 88 5.88 -6.30 -8.99
N ARG A 89 5.25 -6.51 -10.14
CA ARG A 89 4.54 -5.40 -10.77
C ARG A 89 3.30 -5.05 -10.00
N ASN A 90 2.67 -6.02 -9.37
CA ASN A 90 1.51 -5.72 -8.54
C ASN A 90 1.94 -4.97 -7.28
N ARG A 91 3.12 -5.26 -6.77
CA ARG A 91 3.62 -4.50 -5.62
C ARG A 91 3.84 -3.04 -6.02
N ASP A 92 4.41 -2.81 -7.19
CA ASP A 92 4.62 -1.44 -7.64
C ASP A 92 3.29 -0.75 -7.87
N ALA A 93 2.32 -1.45 -8.42
CA ALA A 93 1.01 -0.86 -8.65
C ALA A 93 0.33 -0.49 -7.34
N ALA A 94 0.45 -1.33 -6.33
CA ALA A 94 -0.14 -1.04 -5.04
C ALA A 94 0.52 0.19 -4.41
N ARG A 95 1.84 0.29 -4.52
CA ARG A 95 2.54 1.44 -3.97
C ARG A 95 2.09 2.72 -4.67
N GLU A 96 1.93 2.68 -5.97
CA GLU A 96 1.50 3.87 -6.69
C GLU A 96 0.09 4.26 -6.31
N ARG A 97 -0.78 3.29 -6.12
CA ARG A 97 -2.14 3.58 -5.71
C ARG A 97 -2.20 4.20 -4.34
N LEU A 98 -1.41 3.68 -3.43
CA LEU A 98 -1.39 4.23 -2.09
C LEU A 98 -0.88 5.67 -2.14
N ALA A 99 0.18 5.92 -2.88
CA ALA A 99 0.73 7.25 -2.97
C ALA A 99 -0.29 8.23 -3.55
N SER A 100 -1.00 7.83 -4.59
CA SER A 100 -1.99 8.70 -5.20
C SER A 100 -3.15 8.98 -4.27
N LEU A 101 -3.59 7.96 -3.56
CA LEU A 101 -4.70 8.13 -2.64
C LEU A 101 -4.36 9.08 -1.53
N VAL A 102 -3.19 8.92 -0.96
CA VAL A 102 -2.78 9.78 0.14
C VAL A 102 -2.55 11.20 -0.35
N ALA A 103 -1.92 11.36 -1.51
CA ALA A 103 -1.68 12.69 -2.05
C ALA A 103 -3.00 13.39 -2.31
N GLU A 104 -3.97 12.66 -2.84
CA GLU A 104 -5.26 13.26 -3.11
C GLU A 104 -5.96 13.65 -1.81
N ALA A 105 -5.87 12.81 -0.79
CA ALA A 105 -6.51 13.10 0.47
C ALA A 105 -5.90 14.32 1.16
N LEU A 106 -4.64 14.61 0.85
CA LEU A 106 -3.99 15.74 1.49
C LEU A 106 -4.11 17.03 0.69
N ARG A 107 -4.76 16.99 -0.46
CA ARG A 107 -4.94 18.21 -1.20
C ARG A 107 -5.77 19.19 -0.46
N PRO A 108 -5.46 20.45 -0.57
CA PRO A 108 -6.19 21.51 0.18
C PRO A 108 -7.64 21.60 -0.25
#